data_494be3fda9422f0747eccbc6cb64b17a
#
_entry.id   494be3fda9422f0747eccbc6cb64b17a
#
_cell.length_a   1.000
_cell.length_b   1.000
_cell.length_c   1.000
_cell.angle_alpha   90.00
_cell.angle_beta   90.00
_cell.angle_gamma   90.00
#
_symmetry.space_group_name_H-M   'P 1'
#
loop_
_entity.id
_entity.type
_entity.pdbx_description
1 polymer ?
#
loop_
_entity_poly.entity_id
_entity_poly.type
_entity_poly.pdbx_seq_one_letter_code
_entity_poly.pdbx_strand_id
1 'polypeptide(L)'
;MTSGLWREICERVENPGDFAAFEMRRQDMFMGRWIKHSSFYPCWFVRLYRPDCVRWERLANEVAIVAGKTGRLSGHFLHYPFSKGTAAWFKRHIQYAEFESRELLSSRAEKIDWRSLVAGEPQERRRQLKRLFYRMPARPLIKFFVLYFLRRGFLDGRAGYNYARMQAIYEFMIQLRIMEDSRKARGEPV
;
A
#
# COMPACT_ATOMS: atom_id res chain seq x y z
N MET A 1 -9.23 -6.97 17.48
CA MET A 1 -8.02 -6.59 18.26
C MET A 1 -7.73 -7.74 19.20
N THR A 2 -6.47 -8.15 19.38
CA THR A 2 -6.13 -9.19 20.36
C THR A 2 -6.06 -8.58 21.76
N SER A 3 -6.36 -9.39 22.81
CA SER A 3 -6.29 -8.93 24.21
C SER A 3 -4.89 -8.39 24.59
N GLY A 4 -3.84 -9.01 24.04
CA GLY A 4 -2.46 -8.56 24.27
C GLY A 4 -2.18 -7.18 23.67
N LEU A 5 -2.62 -6.92 22.43
CA LEU A 5 -2.48 -5.61 21.81
C LEU A 5 -3.26 -4.53 22.58
N TRP A 6 -4.46 -4.86 23.05
CA TRP A 6 -5.26 -3.91 23.84
C TRP A 6 -4.55 -3.48 25.11
N ARG A 7 -3.99 -4.43 25.86
CA ARG A 7 -3.20 -4.14 27.07
C ARG A 7 -2.00 -3.23 26.76
N GLU A 8 -1.25 -3.57 25.70
CA GLU A 8 -0.09 -2.78 25.27
C GLU A 8 -0.49 -1.35 24.89
N ILE A 9 -1.65 -1.16 24.23
CA ILE A 9 -2.19 0.17 23.91
C ILE A 9 -2.49 0.95 25.18
N CYS A 10 -3.20 0.36 26.16
CA CYS A 10 -3.52 1.02 27.42
C CYS A 10 -2.26 1.47 28.16
N GLU A 11 -1.26 0.59 28.26
CA GLU A 11 0.03 0.91 28.88
C GLU A 11 0.72 2.10 28.19
N ARG A 12 0.66 2.19 26.84
CA ARG A 12 1.26 3.30 26.08
C ARG A 12 0.45 4.58 26.13
N VAL A 13 -0.86 4.50 26.33
CA VAL A 13 -1.72 5.67 26.54
C VAL A 13 -1.44 6.30 27.91
N GLU A 14 -1.30 5.46 28.95
CA GLU A 14 -0.99 5.91 30.31
C GLU A 14 0.46 6.44 30.42
N ASN A 15 1.40 5.77 29.77
CA ASN A 15 2.84 6.09 29.82
C ASN A 15 3.45 6.16 28.41
N PRO A 16 3.17 7.20 27.62
CA PRO A 16 3.63 7.31 26.24
C PRO A 16 5.15 7.57 26.13
N GLY A 17 5.80 8.00 27.21
CA GLY A 17 7.19 8.45 27.18
C GLY A 17 7.38 9.62 26.20
N ASP A 18 8.51 9.65 25.49
CA ASP A 18 8.85 10.68 24.49
C ASP A 18 8.24 10.41 23.12
N PHE A 19 7.35 9.42 22.98
CA PHE A 19 6.80 9.04 21.67
C PHE A 19 5.58 9.88 21.32
N ALA A 20 5.58 10.40 20.08
CA ALA A 20 4.45 11.10 19.48
C ALA A 20 3.45 10.14 18.82
N ALA A 21 3.93 8.97 18.38
CA ALA A 21 3.11 7.97 17.72
C ALA A 21 3.66 6.55 17.90
N PHE A 22 2.80 5.56 17.67
CA PHE A 22 3.18 4.15 17.62
C PHE A 22 2.65 3.49 16.34
N GLU A 23 3.54 2.72 15.70
CA GLU A 23 3.20 1.85 14.58
C GLU A 23 2.73 0.48 15.07
N MET A 24 1.75 -0.08 14.39
CA MET A 24 1.26 -1.44 14.61
C MET A 24 1.34 -2.24 13.31
N ARG A 25 1.61 -3.54 13.42
CA ARG A 25 1.58 -4.45 12.27
C ARG A 25 0.14 -4.71 11.85
N ARG A 26 -0.11 -4.69 10.55
CA ARG A 26 -1.41 -5.02 9.98
C ARG A 26 -1.45 -6.47 9.51
N GLN A 27 -2.49 -7.17 9.90
CA GLN A 27 -2.77 -8.53 9.48
C GLN A 27 -4.00 -8.55 8.57
N ASP A 28 -3.77 -8.68 7.26
CA ASP A 28 -4.83 -8.64 6.26
C ASP A 28 -5.54 -9.98 6.16
N MET A 29 -6.85 -9.97 6.34
CA MET A 29 -7.72 -11.14 6.26
C MET A 29 -8.52 -11.13 4.96
N PHE A 30 -8.48 -12.24 4.22
CA PHE A 30 -9.24 -12.42 3.00
C PHE A 30 -9.77 -13.85 2.88
N MET A 31 -11.04 -14.01 2.54
CA MET A 31 -11.71 -15.31 2.44
C MET A 31 -11.51 -16.19 3.69
N GLY A 32 -11.62 -15.59 4.88
CA GLY A 32 -11.47 -16.27 6.17
C GLY A 32 -10.02 -16.63 6.54
N ARG A 33 -9.02 -16.24 5.74
CA ARG A 33 -7.61 -16.55 5.99
C ARG A 33 -6.76 -15.31 6.11
N TRP A 34 -5.70 -15.41 6.89
CA TRP A 34 -4.62 -14.44 6.88
C TRP A 34 -3.78 -14.60 5.62
N ILE A 35 -3.74 -13.55 4.78
CA ILE A 35 -2.91 -13.51 3.56
C ILE A 35 -1.52 -12.93 3.90
N LYS A 36 -0.76 -13.69 4.69
CA LYS A 36 0.53 -13.26 5.24
C LYS A 36 1.56 -12.89 4.17
N HIS A 37 1.66 -13.73 3.15
CA HIS A 37 2.68 -13.62 2.10
C HIS A 37 2.26 -12.62 1.02
N SER A 38 1.01 -12.70 0.57
CA SER A 38 0.49 -11.86 -0.51
C SER A 38 0.30 -10.40 -0.10
N SER A 39 0.10 -10.08 1.19
CA SER A 39 -0.18 -8.72 1.67
C SER A 39 1.05 -7.92 2.08
N PHE A 40 2.27 -8.38 1.77
CA PHE A 40 3.52 -7.74 2.17
C PHE A 40 3.74 -7.65 3.70
N TYR A 41 3.18 -8.60 4.47
CA TYR A 41 3.43 -8.60 5.90
C TYR A 41 4.95 -8.80 6.21
N PRO A 42 5.49 -8.09 7.22
CA PRO A 42 4.85 -7.11 8.09
C PRO A 42 4.74 -5.72 7.46
N CYS A 43 3.51 -5.17 7.43
CA CYS A 43 3.29 -3.77 7.11
C CYS A 43 2.99 -3.00 8.39
N TRP A 44 3.71 -1.92 8.59
CA TRP A 44 3.60 -1.07 9.77
C TRP A 44 2.77 0.17 9.45
N PHE A 45 1.85 0.51 10.34
CA PHE A 45 0.97 1.66 10.20
C PHE A 45 0.89 2.41 11.52
N VAL A 46 1.01 3.72 11.49
CA VAL A 46 0.69 4.59 12.62
C VAL A 46 -0.79 4.44 12.94
N ARG A 47 -1.12 4.02 14.16
CA ARG A 47 -2.50 3.81 14.61
C ARG A 47 -2.78 4.32 16.03
N LEU A 48 -1.75 4.58 16.82
CA LEU A 48 -1.85 5.25 18.09
C LEU A 48 -0.95 6.48 18.01
N TYR A 49 -1.49 7.68 18.26
CA TYR A 49 -0.75 8.92 18.06
C TYR A 49 -1.38 10.08 18.82
N ARG A 50 -0.57 11.10 19.08
CA ARG A 50 -1.03 12.41 19.57
C ARG A 50 -1.55 13.20 18.34
N PRO A 51 -2.81 13.68 18.34
CA PRO A 51 -3.40 14.35 17.17
C PRO A 51 -2.63 15.58 16.68
N ASP A 52 -2.06 16.34 17.61
CA ASP A 52 -1.23 17.53 17.38
C ASP A 52 0.13 17.24 16.74
N CYS A 53 0.58 15.98 16.80
CA CYS A 53 1.86 15.55 16.27
C CYS A 53 1.76 14.81 14.94
N VAL A 54 0.56 14.62 14.36
CA VAL A 54 0.40 13.82 13.13
C VAL A 54 -0.37 14.58 12.08
N ARG A 55 0.21 14.63 10.88
CA ARG A 55 -0.42 15.12 9.66
C ARG A 55 -0.56 13.97 8.66
N TRP A 56 -1.68 13.91 7.96
CA TRP A 56 -1.93 12.91 6.92
C TRP A 56 -1.72 13.53 5.54
N GLU A 57 -0.95 12.84 4.72
CA GLU A 57 -0.71 13.24 3.33
C GLU A 57 -1.21 12.17 2.37
N ARG A 58 -1.51 12.59 1.14
CA ARG A 58 -2.04 11.82 0.01
C ARG A 58 -3.54 11.52 0.09
N LEU A 59 -4.19 11.59 -1.06
CA LEU A 59 -5.62 11.32 -1.24
C LEU A 59 -5.95 9.80 -1.26
N ALA A 60 -4.99 9.00 -1.72
CA ALA A 60 -5.07 7.54 -1.69
C ALA A 60 -3.84 6.99 -0.98
N ASN A 61 -4.05 5.91 -0.19
CA ASN A 61 -2.99 5.32 0.63
C ASN A 61 -2.30 6.35 1.55
N GLU A 62 -3.11 6.98 2.40
CA GLU A 62 -2.68 8.01 3.34
C GLU A 62 -1.40 7.64 4.08
N VAL A 63 -0.46 8.59 4.16
CA VAL A 63 0.80 8.45 4.87
C VAL A 63 0.79 9.40 6.06
N ALA A 64 1.06 8.86 7.25
CA ALA A 64 1.21 9.66 8.45
C ALA A 64 2.60 10.31 8.50
N ILE A 65 2.62 11.64 8.60
CA ILE A 65 3.84 12.40 8.88
C ILE A 65 3.82 12.75 10.35
N VAL A 66 4.76 12.20 11.10
CA VAL A 66 4.84 12.33 12.56
C VAL A 66 5.89 13.35 12.93
N ALA A 67 5.48 14.38 13.67
CA ALA A 67 6.39 15.36 14.28
C ALA A 67 6.82 14.82 15.66
N GLY A 68 7.91 14.03 15.69
CA GLY A 68 8.45 13.44 16.90
C GLY A 68 8.86 11.98 16.76
N LYS A 69 9.18 11.34 17.87
CA LYS A 69 9.61 9.93 17.90
C LYS A 69 8.41 9.00 17.63
N THR A 70 8.65 7.97 16.82
CA THR A 70 7.67 6.91 16.55
C THR A 70 8.17 5.60 17.17
N GLY A 71 7.36 5.00 18.03
CA GLY A 71 7.59 3.68 18.60
C GLY A 71 6.90 2.57 17.81
N ARG A 72 7.10 1.31 18.22
CA ARG A 72 6.44 0.14 17.64
C ARG A 72 5.80 -0.70 18.72
N LEU A 73 4.55 -1.12 18.49
CA LEU A 73 3.88 -2.10 19.32
C LEU A 73 4.19 -3.52 18.84
N SER A 74 4.27 -4.44 19.79
CA SER A 74 4.58 -5.85 19.51
C SER A 74 3.41 -6.58 18.85
N GLY A 75 2.18 -6.15 19.13
CA GLY A 75 0.96 -6.74 18.65
C GLY A 75 0.65 -6.41 17.18
N HIS A 76 -0.46 -6.95 16.71
CA HIS A 76 -0.99 -6.67 15.38
C HIS A 76 -2.51 -6.46 15.42
N PHE A 77 -3.03 -5.66 14.49
CA PHE A 77 -4.46 -5.50 14.32
C PHE A 77 -4.95 -6.26 13.09
N LEU A 78 -6.15 -6.83 13.21
CA LEU A 78 -6.82 -7.49 12.10
C LEU A 78 -7.45 -6.45 11.18
N HIS A 79 -7.21 -6.61 9.89
CA HIS A 79 -7.78 -5.76 8.86
C HIS A 79 -8.55 -6.61 7.85
N TYR A 80 -9.79 -6.23 7.60
CA TYR A 80 -10.71 -6.89 6.70
C TYR A 80 -11.02 -5.99 5.50
N PRO A 81 -10.13 -5.91 4.49
CA PRO A 81 -10.30 -5.01 3.35
C PRO A 81 -11.51 -5.33 2.49
N PHE A 82 -12.06 -6.53 2.64
CA PHE A 82 -13.21 -7.04 1.89
C PHE A 82 -14.47 -7.20 2.74
N SER A 83 -14.55 -6.59 3.93
CA SER A 83 -15.71 -6.70 4.84
C SER A 83 -17.03 -6.26 4.20
N LYS A 84 -16.97 -5.33 3.23
CA LYS A 84 -18.13 -4.85 2.44
C LYS A 84 -18.32 -5.59 1.12
N GLY A 85 -17.65 -6.73 0.93
CA GLY A 85 -17.66 -7.53 -0.29
C GLY A 85 -16.71 -7.06 -1.38
N THR A 86 -16.52 -7.91 -2.39
CA THR A 86 -15.62 -7.65 -3.52
C THR A 86 -16.11 -6.52 -4.42
N ALA A 87 -17.44 -6.37 -4.60
CA ALA A 87 -18.01 -5.27 -5.39
C ALA A 87 -17.63 -3.90 -4.79
N ALA A 88 -17.72 -3.74 -3.47
CA ALA A 88 -17.32 -2.52 -2.78
C ALA A 88 -15.80 -2.27 -2.89
N TRP A 89 -15.01 -3.34 -2.90
CA TRP A 89 -13.57 -3.24 -3.14
C TRP A 89 -13.28 -2.70 -4.55
N PHE A 90 -13.92 -3.25 -5.60
CA PHE A 90 -13.75 -2.79 -6.98
C PHE A 90 -14.19 -1.32 -7.13
N LYS A 91 -15.36 -0.95 -6.62
CA LYS A 91 -15.85 0.43 -6.68
C LYS A 91 -14.83 1.43 -6.10
N ARG A 92 -14.26 1.13 -4.94
CA ARG A 92 -13.21 1.95 -4.31
C ARG A 92 -11.92 1.98 -5.13
N HIS A 93 -11.52 0.85 -5.73
CA HIS A 93 -10.27 0.78 -6.49
C HIS A 93 -10.37 1.44 -7.86
N ILE A 94 -11.56 1.62 -8.42
CA ILE A 94 -11.79 2.48 -9.58
C ILE A 94 -11.39 3.93 -9.23
N GLN A 95 -11.85 4.45 -8.10
CA GLN A 95 -11.49 5.79 -7.63
C GLN A 95 -9.99 5.90 -7.33
N TYR A 96 -9.41 4.90 -6.68
CA TYR A 96 -7.97 4.88 -6.41
C TYR A 96 -7.14 4.81 -7.69
N ALA A 97 -7.58 4.09 -8.71
CA ALA A 97 -6.92 4.07 -10.02
C ALA A 97 -6.91 5.45 -10.68
N GLU A 98 -7.97 6.24 -10.51
CA GLU A 98 -8.02 7.61 -10.98
C GLU A 98 -7.02 8.53 -10.26
N PHE A 99 -6.91 8.43 -8.93
CA PHE A 99 -5.91 9.22 -8.18
C PHE A 99 -4.48 8.80 -8.52
N GLU A 100 -4.22 7.49 -8.58
CA GLU A 100 -2.89 6.98 -8.95
C GLU A 100 -2.50 7.34 -10.40
N SER A 101 -3.45 7.32 -11.35
CA SER A 101 -3.16 7.71 -12.74
C SER A 101 -2.73 9.18 -12.84
N ARG A 102 -3.41 10.08 -12.14
CA ARG A 102 -3.07 11.50 -12.09
C ARG A 102 -1.69 11.74 -11.47
N GLU A 103 -1.40 11.09 -10.33
CA GLU A 103 -0.09 11.17 -9.65
C GLU A 103 1.02 10.65 -10.57
N LEU A 104 0.77 9.56 -11.29
CA LEU A 104 1.74 8.97 -12.22
C LEU A 104 1.98 9.84 -13.46
N LEU A 105 0.94 10.43 -14.02
CA LEU A 105 1.07 11.34 -15.15
C LEU A 105 1.86 12.59 -14.77
N SER A 106 1.60 13.18 -13.61
CA SER A 106 2.35 14.34 -13.12
C SER A 106 3.83 14.02 -12.85
N SER A 107 4.13 12.82 -12.34
CA SER A 107 5.50 12.39 -12.04
C SER A 107 6.24 11.76 -13.24
N ARG A 108 5.58 11.54 -14.37
CA ARG A 108 6.15 10.87 -15.55
C ARG A 108 7.31 11.65 -16.20
N ALA A 109 7.32 12.98 -16.08
CA ALA A 109 8.38 13.84 -16.58
C ALA A 109 9.70 13.70 -15.81
N GLU A 110 9.67 13.21 -14.57
CA GLU A 110 10.85 13.04 -13.76
C GLU A 110 11.71 11.86 -14.28
N LYS A 111 12.99 12.13 -14.53
CA LYS A 111 13.94 11.10 -14.99
C LYS A 111 14.21 10.08 -13.90
N ILE A 112 14.48 8.81 -14.32
CA ILE A 112 14.95 7.77 -13.41
C ILE A 112 16.41 8.06 -13.08
N ASP A 113 16.72 8.16 -11.80
CA ASP A 113 18.09 8.23 -11.34
C ASP A 113 18.63 6.81 -11.11
N TRP A 114 19.40 6.32 -12.09
CA TRP A 114 20.01 4.99 -12.06
C TRP A 114 21.05 4.84 -10.97
N ARG A 115 21.72 5.92 -10.57
CA ARG A 115 22.70 5.89 -9.48
C ARG A 115 22.03 5.60 -8.15
N SER A 116 20.89 6.23 -7.89
CA SER A 116 20.10 6.01 -6.68
C SER A 116 19.49 4.60 -6.61
N LEU A 117 19.31 3.89 -7.73
CA LEU A 117 18.88 2.49 -7.73
C LEU A 117 19.94 1.55 -7.15
N VAL A 118 21.22 1.84 -7.36
CA VAL A 118 22.33 0.98 -6.93
C VAL A 118 22.89 1.43 -5.58
N ALA A 119 23.17 2.72 -5.42
CA ALA A 119 23.90 3.29 -4.28
C ALA A 119 23.10 4.31 -3.45
N GLY A 120 21.80 4.49 -3.72
CA GLY A 120 20.96 5.46 -3.01
C GLY A 120 20.47 4.95 -1.65
N GLU A 121 20.06 5.89 -0.82
CA GLU A 121 19.37 5.60 0.44
C GLU A 121 18.13 4.71 0.22
N PRO A 122 17.74 3.85 1.17
CA PRO A 122 16.66 2.88 1.02
C PRO A 122 15.34 3.49 0.56
N GLN A 123 15.02 4.70 0.99
CA GLN A 123 13.80 5.40 0.60
C GLN A 123 13.86 5.85 -0.87
N GLU A 124 14.97 6.46 -1.28
CA GLU A 124 15.16 6.92 -2.65
C GLU A 124 15.22 5.74 -3.63
N ARG A 125 15.92 4.66 -3.27
CA ARG A 125 15.94 3.42 -4.05
C ARG A 125 14.53 2.85 -4.26
N ARG A 126 13.67 2.83 -3.21
CA ARG A 126 12.26 2.41 -3.33
C ARG A 126 11.48 3.32 -4.28
N ARG A 127 11.71 4.64 -4.21
CA ARG A 127 11.08 5.63 -5.09
C ARG A 127 11.46 5.38 -6.55
N GLN A 128 12.74 5.19 -6.85
CA GLN A 128 13.22 4.91 -8.21
C GLN A 128 12.73 3.55 -8.73
N LEU A 129 12.70 2.50 -7.89
CA LEU A 129 12.12 1.20 -8.24
C LEU A 129 10.61 1.32 -8.55
N LYS A 130 9.88 2.12 -7.78
CA LYS A 130 8.46 2.41 -8.05
C LYS A 130 8.31 3.09 -9.41
N ARG A 131 9.13 4.10 -9.72
CA ARG A 131 9.13 4.79 -11.02
C ARG A 131 9.42 3.85 -12.19
N LEU A 132 10.43 2.98 -12.04
CA LEU A 132 10.76 1.98 -13.04
C LEU A 132 9.60 1.02 -13.27
N PHE A 133 9.02 0.47 -12.22
CA PHE A 133 7.86 -0.40 -12.28
C PHE A 133 6.70 0.24 -13.05
N TYR A 134 6.41 1.51 -12.79
CA TYR A 134 5.31 2.22 -13.47
C TYR A 134 5.55 2.49 -14.97
N ARG A 135 6.77 2.36 -15.44
CA ARG A 135 7.11 2.46 -16.88
C ARG A 135 7.06 1.12 -17.62
N MET A 136 6.94 0.02 -16.88
CA MET A 136 6.89 -1.32 -17.48
C MET A 136 5.53 -1.59 -18.14
N PRO A 137 5.50 -2.17 -19.36
CA PRO A 137 4.25 -2.41 -20.08
C PRO A 137 3.39 -3.52 -19.46
N ALA A 138 4.02 -4.54 -18.89
CA ALA A 138 3.36 -5.73 -18.35
C ALA A 138 3.10 -5.67 -16.84
N ARG A 139 2.89 -4.47 -16.26
CA ARG A 139 2.70 -4.28 -14.82
C ARG A 139 1.72 -5.24 -14.14
N PRO A 140 0.53 -5.52 -14.70
CA PRO A 140 -0.41 -6.46 -14.08
C PRO A 140 0.18 -7.87 -13.92
N LEU A 141 0.88 -8.36 -14.94
CA LEU A 141 1.53 -9.67 -14.89
C LEU A 141 2.70 -9.68 -13.90
N ILE A 142 3.52 -8.63 -13.90
CA ILE A 142 4.63 -8.48 -12.95
C ILE A 142 4.07 -8.43 -11.54
N LYS A 143 3.00 -7.68 -11.29
CA LYS A 143 2.36 -7.59 -9.96
C LYS A 143 1.87 -8.96 -9.48
N PHE A 144 1.19 -9.70 -10.36
CA PHE A 144 0.76 -11.06 -10.05
C PHE A 144 1.95 -11.96 -9.73
N PHE A 145 2.97 -11.97 -10.59
CA PHE A 145 4.15 -12.80 -10.41
C PHE A 145 4.89 -12.48 -9.10
N VAL A 146 5.09 -11.22 -8.80
CA VAL A 146 5.72 -10.78 -7.55
C VAL A 146 4.94 -11.25 -6.34
N LEU A 147 3.61 -11.03 -6.31
CA LEU A 147 2.80 -11.38 -5.15
C LEU A 147 2.65 -12.89 -4.98
N TYR A 148 2.43 -13.61 -6.08
CA TYR A 148 2.12 -15.03 -6.00
C TYR A 148 3.37 -15.90 -5.87
N PHE A 149 4.42 -15.61 -6.64
CA PHE A 149 5.66 -16.40 -6.65
C PHE A 149 6.74 -15.80 -5.75
N LEU A 150 7.23 -14.59 -6.00
CA LEU A 150 8.34 -14.03 -5.25
C LEU A 150 8.01 -13.82 -3.77
N ARG A 151 6.81 -13.36 -3.47
CA ARG A 151 6.31 -13.19 -2.09
C ARG A 151 5.74 -14.48 -1.52
N ARG A 152 5.78 -15.57 -2.28
CA ARG A 152 5.24 -16.89 -1.87
C ARG A 152 3.74 -16.85 -1.53
N GLY A 153 2.96 -16.01 -2.23
CA GLY A 153 1.51 -15.90 -2.03
C GLY A 153 0.77 -17.23 -2.26
N PHE A 154 1.36 -18.19 -2.96
CA PHE A 154 0.83 -19.55 -3.09
C PHE A 154 0.70 -20.28 -1.73
N LEU A 155 1.49 -19.89 -0.72
CA LEU A 155 1.36 -20.44 0.64
C LEU A 155 0.10 -19.95 1.36
N ASP A 156 -0.49 -18.83 0.92
CA ASP A 156 -1.79 -18.35 1.39
C ASP A 156 -2.97 -19.09 0.72
N GLY A 157 -2.69 -20.08 -0.14
CA GLY A 157 -3.66 -20.92 -0.83
C GLY A 157 -4.57 -20.13 -1.79
N ARG A 158 -5.84 -20.56 -1.90
CA ARG A 158 -6.82 -19.90 -2.81
C ARG A 158 -7.02 -18.41 -2.50
N ALA A 159 -6.93 -18.01 -1.23
CA ALA A 159 -7.03 -16.60 -0.84
C ALA A 159 -5.87 -15.80 -1.41
N GLY A 160 -4.62 -16.29 -1.30
CA GLY A 160 -3.45 -15.65 -1.87
C GLY A 160 -3.49 -15.53 -3.39
N TYR A 161 -3.94 -16.59 -4.08
CA TYR A 161 -4.12 -16.58 -5.53
C TYR A 161 -5.13 -15.50 -5.97
N ASN A 162 -6.32 -15.49 -5.36
CA ASN A 162 -7.35 -14.53 -5.69
C ASN A 162 -6.92 -13.09 -5.37
N TYR A 163 -6.23 -12.89 -4.24
CA TYR A 163 -5.70 -11.58 -3.87
C TYR A 163 -4.67 -11.09 -4.90
N ALA A 164 -3.73 -11.93 -5.31
CA ALA A 164 -2.73 -11.58 -6.31
C ALA A 164 -3.38 -11.19 -7.66
N ARG A 165 -4.43 -11.93 -8.08
CA ARG A 165 -5.23 -11.58 -9.28
C ARG A 165 -5.94 -10.24 -9.13
N MET A 166 -6.58 -9.98 -7.99
CA MET A 166 -7.26 -8.70 -7.75
C MET A 166 -6.29 -7.52 -7.78
N GLN A 167 -5.09 -7.70 -7.23
CA GLN A 167 -4.03 -6.68 -7.31
C GLN A 167 -3.53 -6.47 -8.74
N ALA A 168 -3.43 -7.53 -9.54
CA ALA A 168 -3.10 -7.42 -10.97
C ALA A 168 -4.19 -6.68 -11.76
N ILE A 169 -5.47 -6.97 -11.47
CA ILE A 169 -6.61 -6.24 -12.06
C ILE A 169 -6.54 -4.75 -11.69
N TYR A 170 -6.22 -4.43 -10.44
CA TYR A 170 -6.06 -3.04 -10.02
C TYR A 170 -4.93 -2.32 -10.79
N GLU A 171 -3.78 -2.96 -11.00
CA GLU A 171 -2.71 -2.41 -11.84
C GLU A 171 -3.16 -2.22 -13.29
N PHE A 172 -3.99 -3.13 -13.82
CA PHE A 172 -4.55 -3.00 -15.15
C PHE A 172 -5.52 -1.81 -15.25
N MET A 173 -6.36 -1.60 -14.24
CA MET A 173 -7.25 -0.43 -14.16
C MET A 173 -6.46 0.88 -14.19
N ILE A 174 -5.35 0.97 -13.45
CA ILE A 174 -4.47 2.14 -13.47
C ILE A 174 -3.87 2.34 -14.88
N GLN A 175 -3.42 1.28 -15.55
CA GLN A 175 -2.90 1.38 -16.92
C GLN A 175 -3.94 1.90 -17.89
N LEU A 176 -5.16 1.35 -17.86
CA LEU A 176 -6.26 1.79 -18.73
C LEU A 176 -6.57 3.27 -18.49
N ARG A 177 -6.62 3.70 -17.22
CA ARG A 177 -6.87 5.10 -16.89
C ARG A 177 -5.79 6.03 -17.42
N ILE A 178 -4.51 5.65 -17.30
CA ILE A 178 -3.39 6.42 -17.88
C ILE A 178 -3.52 6.52 -19.41
N MET A 179 -3.89 5.43 -20.08
CA MET A 179 -4.09 5.43 -21.53
C MET A 179 -5.26 6.35 -21.93
N GLU A 180 -6.38 6.25 -21.22
CA GLU A 180 -7.56 7.08 -21.41
C GLU A 180 -7.22 8.57 -21.24
N ASP A 181 -6.62 8.96 -20.12
CA ASP A 181 -6.25 10.34 -19.84
C ASP A 181 -5.22 10.88 -20.85
N SER A 182 -4.29 10.04 -21.30
CA SER A 182 -3.31 10.41 -22.33
C SER A 182 -3.95 10.63 -23.70
N ARG A 183 -4.96 9.82 -24.09
CA ARG A 183 -5.72 9.99 -25.34
C ARG A 183 -6.56 11.26 -25.30
N LYS A 184 -7.27 11.51 -24.20
CA LYS A 184 -8.05 12.74 -23.97
C LYS A 184 -7.17 13.99 -24.11
N ALA A 185 -5.97 13.97 -23.53
CA ALA A 185 -5.04 15.09 -23.62
C ALA A 185 -4.57 15.37 -25.06
N ARG A 186 -4.62 14.38 -25.97
CA ARG A 186 -4.30 14.55 -27.41
C ARG A 186 -5.52 14.79 -28.28
N GLY A 187 -6.73 14.88 -27.70
CA GLY A 187 -7.98 15.02 -28.46
C GLY A 187 -8.39 13.76 -29.23
N GLU A 188 -7.86 12.60 -28.85
CA GLU A 188 -8.17 11.32 -29.48
C GLU A 188 -9.40 10.66 -28.82
N PRO A 189 -10.21 9.89 -29.57
CA PRO A 189 -11.34 9.14 -28.98
C PRO A 189 -10.84 8.10 -27.98
N VAL A 190 -11.62 7.87 -26.94
CA VAL A 190 -11.34 6.91 -25.86
C VAL A 190 -11.97 5.55 -26.17
#